data_cfae295905c74553d49822320cf604e2
#
_entry.id   cfae295905c74553d49822320cf604e2
#
_cell.length_a   1.000
_cell.length_b   1.000
_cell.length_c   1.000
_cell.angle_alpha   90.00
_cell.angle_beta   90.00
_cell.angle_gamma   90.00
#
_symmetry.space_group_name_H-M   'P 1'
#
loop_
_entity.id
_entity.type
_entity.pdbx_description
1 polymer ?
#
loop_
_entity_poly.entity_id
_entity_poly.type
_entity_poly.pdbx_seq_one_letter_code
_entity_poly.pdbx_strand_id
1 'polypeptide(L)'
;AKYIECDATALPFEDGSFDVTISNTVAEHIEPSMFYSEQLRVLKEGGICLVLVASKGVKVEADCLADSNFERRFWEKAAKRDNTIEKYSVGKYRMNEAQLPVIMQKYGFKDISTGYAVIDLTPDNPKYSAEMAREMINAERYSALDAISAVRRAIPQYFSAEEFEEMTRLANAKYDARLAQYDSGEKQWDTAVSVTLAVRGVK
;
A
#
# COMPACT_ATOMS: atom_id res chain seq x y z
N ALA A 1 14.84 15.39 10.94
CA ALA A 1 14.32 14.07 11.32
C ALA A 1 15.48 13.14 11.64
N LYS A 2 15.32 12.26 12.62
CA LYS A 2 16.26 11.20 12.96
C LYS A 2 15.61 9.86 12.59
N TYR A 3 16.32 9.03 11.84
CA TYR A 3 15.87 7.69 11.45
C TYR A 3 16.67 6.65 12.24
N ILE A 4 15.96 5.65 12.77
CA ILE A 4 16.55 4.57 13.56
C ILE A 4 15.97 3.26 13.01
N GLU A 5 16.84 2.34 12.62
CA GLU A 5 16.45 0.98 12.27
C GLU A 5 16.28 0.16 13.55
N CYS A 6 15.08 -0.37 13.78
CA CYS A 6 14.76 -1.16 14.97
C CYS A 6 13.55 -2.07 14.75
N ASP A 7 13.35 -3.01 15.68
CA ASP A 7 12.14 -3.83 15.75
C ASP A 7 10.98 -2.99 16.32
N ALA A 8 9.85 -2.94 15.62
CA ALA A 8 8.67 -2.21 16.06
C ALA A 8 7.96 -2.85 17.28
N THR A 9 8.37 -4.05 17.69
CA THR A 9 7.90 -4.73 18.90
C THR A 9 8.83 -4.52 20.10
N ALA A 10 9.96 -3.86 19.88
CA ALA A 10 10.99 -3.57 20.91
C ALA A 10 11.72 -2.28 20.55
N LEU A 11 11.02 -1.16 20.63
CA LEU A 11 11.54 0.16 20.26
C LEU A 11 12.64 0.61 21.26
N PRO A 12 13.77 1.19 20.78
CA PRO A 12 14.89 1.59 21.64
C PRO A 12 14.62 2.94 22.34
N PHE A 13 13.45 3.08 22.95
CA PHE A 13 13.02 4.28 23.65
C PHE A 13 12.50 3.92 25.04
N GLU A 14 12.63 4.86 25.98
CA GLU A 14 12.12 4.72 27.34
C GLU A 14 10.58 4.78 27.36
N ASP A 15 9.99 4.25 28.42
CA ASP A 15 8.54 4.33 28.65
C ASP A 15 8.11 5.81 28.71
N GLY A 16 6.97 6.12 28.10
CA GLY A 16 6.43 7.47 28.13
C GLY A 16 7.28 8.54 27.43
N SER A 17 8.03 8.17 26.38
CA SER A 17 8.91 9.10 25.65
C SER A 17 8.15 10.00 24.66
N PHE A 18 6.99 9.58 24.16
CA PHE A 18 6.32 10.25 23.05
C PHE A 18 4.92 10.76 23.40
N ASP A 19 4.58 11.92 22.87
CA ASP A 19 3.23 12.46 22.92
C ASP A 19 2.32 11.86 21.83
N VAL A 20 2.93 11.44 20.70
CA VAL A 20 2.23 10.83 19.55
C VAL A 20 3.09 9.74 18.96
N THR A 21 2.45 8.59 18.64
CA THR A 21 3.01 7.58 17.75
C THR A 21 2.16 7.49 16.48
N ILE A 22 2.82 7.29 15.33
CA ILE A 22 2.16 7.13 14.03
C ILE A 22 2.72 5.88 13.35
N SER A 23 1.82 5.01 12.93
CA SER A 23 2.14 3.84 12.13
C SER A 23 1.35 3.91 10.82
N ASN A 24 2.02 3.69 9.70
CA ASN A 24 1.39 3.65 8.39
C ASN A 24 1.75 2.35 7.67
N THR A 25 0.75 1.50 7.42
CA THR A 25 0.90 0.18 6.77
C THR A 25 1.94 -0.73 7.45
N VAL A 26 2.00 -0.72 8.77
CA VAL A 26 2.92 -1.55 9.59
C VAL A 26 2.14 -2.53 10.47
N ALA A 27 1.05 -2.08 11.10
CA ALA A 27 0.30 -2.87 12.08
C ALA A 27 -0.23 -4.20 11.52
N GLU A 28 -0.50 -4.28 10.22
CA GLU A 28 -0.97 -5.49 9.56
C GLU A 28 0.08 -6.59 9.41
N HIS A 29 1.35 -6.29 9.66
CA HIS A 29 2.48 -7.23 9.53
C HIS A 29 2.95 -7.78 10.86
N ILE A 30 2.52 -7.19 11.98
CA ILE A 30 3.02 -7.48 13.33
C ILE A 30 1.89 -8.07 14.18
N GLU A 31 2.23 -9.01 15.04
CA GLU A 31 1.28 -9.58 15.99
C GLU A 31 0.70 -8.46 16.88
N PRO A 32 -0.65 -8.32 16.94
CA PRO A 32 -1.29 -7.17 17.57
C PRO A 32 -0.93 -6.94 19.03
N SER A 33 -0.77 -8.01 19.82
CA SER A 33 -0.42 -7.84 21.24
C SER A 33 0.97 -7.21 21.38
N MET A 34 1.93 -7.64 20.59
CA MET A 34 3.29 -7.12 20.61
C MET A 34 3.32 -5.65 20.13
N PHE A 35 2.65 -5.39 18.99
CA PHE A 35 2.62 -4.06 18.42
C PHE A 35 1.97 -3.04 19.35
N TYR A 36 0.72 -3.28 19.80
CA TYR A 36 -0.02 -2.30 20.58
C TYR A 36 0.51 -2.13 21.99
N SER A 37 1.06 -3.19 22.62
CA SER A 37 1.72 -3.07 23.92
C SER A 37 2.94 -2.15 23.84
N GLU A 38 3.72 -2.24 22.75
CA GLU A 38 4.89 -1.42 22.57
C GLU A 38 4.53 0.05 22.26
N GLN A 39 3.46 0.28 21.46
CA GLN A 39 2.94 1.64 21.25
C GLN A 39 2.48 2.28 22.58
N LEU A 40 1.77 1.51 23.42
CA LEU A 40 1.36 1.98 24.74
C LEU A 40 2.55 2.27 25.64
N ARG A 41 3.57 1.40 25.64
CA ARG A 41 4.75 1.57 26.51
C ARG A 41 5.44 2.90 26.23
N VAL A 42 5.71 3.20 24.98
CA VAL A 42 6.48 4.41 24.59
C VAL A 42 5.65 5.70 24.65
N LEU A 43 4.32 5.62 24.65
CA LEU A 43 3.46 6.80 24.79
C LEU A 43 3.40 7.29 26.24
N LYS A 44 3.39 8.61 26.42
CA LYS A 44 3.02 9.26 27.67
C LYS A 44 1.57 9.00 28.03
N GLU A 45 1.20 9.16 29.29
CA GLU A 45 -0.21 9.21 29.69
C GLU A 45 -0.95 10.34 28.94
N GLY A 46 -2.10 10.02 28.34
CA GLY A 46 -2.83 10.91 27.46
C GLY A 46 -2.23 11.07 26.07
N GLY A 47 -1.15 10.35 25.74
CA GLY A 47 -0.53 10.32 24.42
C GLY A 47 -1.41 9.65 23.38
N ILE A 48 -1.21 10.00 22.10
CA ILE A 48 -2.04 9.60 20.98
C ILE A 48 -1.33 8.56 20.13
N CYS A 49 -1.99 7.44 19.84
CA CYS A 49 -1.60 6.48 18.82
C CYS A 49 -2.45 6.68 17.57
N LEU A 50 -1.80 6.89 16.42
CA LEU A 50 -2.42 6.90 15.11
C LEU A 50 -1.98 5.69 14.30
N VAL A 51 -2.94 4.87 13.90
CA VAL A 51 -2.73 3.72 13.02
C VAL A 51 -3.40 3.99 11.68
N LEU A 52 -2.58 4.04 10.64
CA LEU A 52 -3.01 4.28 9.27
C LEU A 52 -2.90 2.97 8.50
N VAL A 53 -3.99 2.54 7.88
CA VAL A 53 -4.04 1.32 7.06
C VAL A 53 -4.71 1.59 5.73
N ALA A 54 -4.20 0.94 4.68
CA ALA A 54 -4.82 1.00 3.38
C ALA A 54 -6.17 0.29 3.41
N SER A 55 -7.22 0.99 3.02
CA SER A 55 -8.57 0.47 2.85
C SER A 55 -8.85 0.15 1.37
N LYS A 56 -9.99 -0.48 1.10
CA LYS A 56 -10.38 -0.79 -0.26
C LYS A 56 -10.77 0.49 -1.01
N GLY A 57 -9.94 0.87 -1.96
CA GLY A 57 -10.21 1.97 -2.89
C GLY A 57 -11.07 1.54 -4.09
N VAL A 58 -11.14 2.41 -5.07
CA VAL A 58 -11.74 2.16 -6.38
C VAL A 58 -10.64 2.21 -7.44
N LYS A 59 -10.60 1.19 -8.31
CA LYS A 59 -9.71 1.19 -9.47
C LYS A 59 -10.52 0.84 -10.73
N VAL A 60 -10.42 1.71 -11.74
CA VAL A 60 -10.99 1.51 -13.07
C VAL A 60 -9.87 1.77 -14.06
N GLU A 61 -9.56 0.79 -14.89
CA GLU A 61 -8.47 0.88 -15.86
C GLU A 61 -8.99 1.30 -17.23
N ALA A 62 -8.19 2.08 -17.97
CA ALA A 62 -8.41 2.33 -19.38
C ALA A 62 -8.25 1.03 -20.20
N ASP A 63 -8.95 0.93 -21.32
CA ASP A 63 -8.89 -0.27 -22.17
C ASP A 63 -7.46 -0.60 -22.63
N CYS A 64 -6.65 0.40 -22.91
CA CYS A 64 -5.25 0.20 -23.30
C CYS A 64 -4.35 -0.36 -22.20
N LEU A 65 -4.79 -0.32 -20.94
CA LEU A 65 -4.11 -0.90 -19.77
C LEU A 65 -4.53 -2.34 -19.46
N ALA A 66 -5.54 -2.86 -20.16
CA ALA A 66 -6.02 -4.23 -19.94
C ALA A 66 -4.92 -5.26 -20.16
N ASP A 67 -4.88 -6.26 -19.29
CA ASP A 67 -3.90 -7.33 -19.38
C ASP A 67 -4.15 -8.22 -20.59
N SER A 68 -3.08 -8.49 -21.33
CA SER A 68 -3.06 -9.51 -22.38
C SER A 68 -3.19 -10.91 -21.79
N ASN A 69 -3.43 -11.92 -22.66
CA ASN A 69 -3.44 -13.33 -22.23
C ASN A 69 -2.11 -13.77 -21.61
N PHE A 70 -0.98 -13.20 -22.06
CA PHE A 70 0.34 -13.50 -21.52
C PHE A 70 0.47 -12.98 -20.10
N GLU A 71 0.11 -11.71 -19.86
CA GLU A 71 0.17 -11.07 -18.55
C GLU A 71 -0.73 -11.77 -17.54
N ARG A 72 -1.98 -12.09 -17.91
CA ARG A 72 -2.88 -12.86 -17.04
C ARG A 72 -2.27 -14.19 -16.61
N ARG A 73 -1.70 -14.97 -17.55
CA ARG A 73 -1.03 -16.23 -17.21
C ARG A 73 0.20 -16.04 -16.31
N PHE A 74 0.96 -14.97 -16.54
CA PHE A 74 2.11 -14.65 -15.68
C PHE A 74 1.66 -14.38 -14.24
N TRP A 75 0.66 -13.52 -14.05
CA TRP A 75 0.14 -13.20 -12.72
C TRP A 75 -0.54 -14.38 -12.02
N GLU A 76 -1.29 -15.19 -12.74
CA GLU A 76 -1.87 -16.45 -12.20
C GLU A 76 -0.78 -17.43 -11.75
N LYS A 77 0.30 -17.54 -12.54
CA LYS A 77 1.45 -18.37 -12.22
C LYS A 77 2.19 -17.87 -10.99
N ALA A 78 2.34 -16.54 -10.83
CA ALA A 78 2.93 -15.91 -9.67
C ALA A 78 2.07 -16.13 -8.41
N ALA A 79 0.78 -15.81 -8.48
CA ALA A 79 -0.14 -15.93 -7.35
C ALA A 79 -0.22 -17.35 -6.77
N LYS A 80 -0.14 -18.38 -7.62
CA LYS A 80 -0.13 -19.79 -7.17
C LYS A 80 1.15 -20.20 -6.42
N ARG A 81 2.21 -19.40 -6.47
CA ARG A 81 3.54 -19.69 -5.92
C ARG A 81 3.99 -18.67 -4.90
N ASP A 82 3.23 -17.62 -4.71
CA ASP A 82 3.51 -16.60 -3.70
C ASP A 82 3.27 -17.18 -2.31
N ASN A 83 4.33 -17.26 -1.53
CA ASN A 83 4.30 -17.65 -0.12
C ASN A 83 4.78 -16.52 0.80
N THR A 84 4.73 -15.29 0.31
CA THR A 84 5.24 -14.10 1.03
C THR A 84 4.55 -13.92 2.38
N ILE A 85 3.23 -14.18 2.44
CA ILE A 85 2.47 -14.11 3.70
C ILE A 85 3.02 -15.12 4.72
N GLU A 86 3.27 -16.37 4.28
CA GLU A 86 3.76 -17.43 5.16
C GLU A 86 5.21 -17.17 5.60
N LYS A 87 6.05 -16.78 4.64
CA LYS A 87 7.49 -16.63 4.86
C LYS A 87 7.86 -15.36 5.63
N TYR A 88 7.18 -14.25 5.38
CA TYR A 88 7.52 -12.92 5.93
C TYR A 88 6.42 -12.29 6.76
N SER A 89 5.31 -12.99 7.00
CA SER A 89 4.11 -12.49 7.70
C SER A 89 3.51 -11.22 7.09
N VAL A 90 3.72 -10.98 5.79
CA VAL A 90 3.23 -9.79 5.09
C VAL A 90 1.70 -9.78 5.07
N GLY A 91 1.08 -8.84 5.75
CA GLY A 91 -0.37 -8.71 5.87
C GLY A 91 -1.06 -9.83 6.67
N LYS A 92 -0.30 -10.63 7.42
CA LYS A 92 -0.82 -11.76 8.21
C LYS A 92 -1.87 -11.34 9.24
N TYR A 93 -1.73 -10.15 9.77
CA TYR A 93 -2.60 -9.59 10.82
C TYR A 93 -3.49 -8.45 10.30
N ARG A 94 -3.75 -8.43 8.98
CA ARG A 94 -4.62 -7.42 8.38
C ARG A 94 -6.00 -7.44 9.03
N MET A 95 -6.49 -6.28 9.39
CA MET A 95 -7.80 -6.04 9.98
C MET A 95 -8.64 -5.16 9.07
N ASN A 96 -9.94 -5.40 9.06
CA ASN A 96 -10.88 -4.52 8.39
C ASN A 96 -11.20 -3.27 9.25
N GLU A 97 -11.99 -2.37 8.67
CA GLU A 97 -12.36 -1.09 9.27
C GLU A 97 -13.10 -1.22 10.61
N ALA A 98 -13.85 -2.31 10.81
CA ALA A 98 -14.55 -2.57 12.06
C ALA A 98 -13.65 -3.23 13.12
N GLN A 99 -12.69 -4.03 12.70
CA GLN A 99 -11.81 -4.77 13.61
C GLN A 99 -10.73 -3.90 14.23
N LEU A 100 -10.18 -2.95 13.46
CA LEU A 100 -9.06 -2.14 13.92
C LEU A 100 -9.37 -1.27 15.16
N PRO A 101 -10.50 -0.55 15.25
CA PRO A 101 -10.87 0.16 16.47
C PRO A 101 -11.06 -0.75 17.67
N VAL A 102 -11.70 -1.91 17.45
CA VAL A 102 -11.96 -2.90 18.51
C VAL A 102 -10.66 -3.47 19.06
N ILE A 103 -9.69 -3.78 18.21
CA ILE A 103 -8.41 -4.30 18.68
C ILE A 103 -7.61 -3.26 19.45
N MET A 104 -7.59 -2.00 19.02
CA MET A 104 -6.95 -0.92 19.76
C MET A 104 -7.58 -0.75 21.16
N GLN A 105 -8.91 -0.80 21.25
CA GLN A 105 -9.62 -0.75 22.53
C GLN A 105 -9.27 -1.95 23.42
N LYS A 106 -9.22 -3.16 22.84
CA LYS A 106 -8.84 -4.39 23.56
C LYS A 106 -7.46 -4.28 24.21
N TYR A 107 -6.53 -3.60 23.55
CA TYR A 107 -5.16 -3.41 24.08
C TYR A 107 -5.00 -2.15 24.94
N GLY A 108 -6.07 -1.49 25.34
CA GLY A 108 -6.06 -0.47 26.38
C GLY A 108 -6.13 0.97 25.91
N PHE A 109 -6.21 1.22 24.60
CA PHE A 109 -6.46 2.56 24.09
C PHE A 109 -7.89 2.99 24.37
N LYS A 110 -8.07 4.26 24.72
CA LYS A 110 -9.35 4.91 25.04
C LYS A 110 -9.66 5.97 23.97
N ASP A 111 -10.83 6.56 24.02
CA ASP A 111 -11.28 7.65 23.15
C ASP A 111 -10.99 7.36 21.66
N ILE A 112 -11.36 6.15 21.25
CA ILE A 112 -11.13 5.68 19.88
C ILE A 112 -11.98 6.49 18.91
N SER A 113 -11.33 6.97 17.86
CA SER A 113 -12.01 7.62 16.73
C SER A 113 -11.41 7.21 15.40
N THR A 114 -12.22 7.27 14.35
CA THR A 114 -11.84 6.89 13.01
C THR A 114 -12.02 8.04 12.03
N GLY A 115 -11.19 8.10 11.02
CA GLY A 115 -11.29 9.03 9.90
C GLY A 115 -10.76 8.40 8.63
N TYR A 116 -11.08 9.00 7.47
CA TYR A 116 -10.63 8.53 6.19
C TYR A 116 -9.95 9.65 5.41
N ALA A 117 -8.78 9.35 4.85
CA ALA A 117 -8.18 10.15 3.80
C ALA A 117 -8.49 9.49 2.45
N VAL A 118 -9.02 10.28 1.53
CA VAL A 118 -9.36 9.83 0.18
C VAL A 118 -8.54 10.62 -0.82
N ILE A 119 -7.79 9.93 -1.65
CA ILE A 119 -6.94 10.52 -2.69
C ILE A 119 -7.47 10.03 -4.04
N ASP A 120 -7.96 10.97 -4.83
CA ASP A 120 -8.39 10.76 -6.21
C ASP A 120 -7.17 10.90 -7.14
N LEU A 121 -6.83 9.82 -7.83
CA LEU A 121 -5.74 9.73 -8.80
C LEU A 121 -6.31 9.48 -10.21
N THR A 122 -7.26 10.33 -10.65
CA THR A 122 -7.84 10.30 -11.99
C THR A 122 -7.08 11.28 -12.90
N PRO A 123 -6.21 10.81 -13.80
CA PRO A 123 -5.35 11.71 -14.60
C PRO A 123 -6.13 12.70 -15.46
N ASP A 124 -7.31 12.27 -15.96
CA ASP A 124 -8.15 13.09 -16.84
C ASP A 124 -9.00 14.13 -16.11
N ASN A 125 -8.94 14.18 -14.78
CA ASN A 125 -9.68 15.15 -14.00
C ASN A 125 -9.09 16.56 -14.22
N PRO A 126 -9.88 17.55 -14.68
CA PRO A 126 -9.40 18.90 -15.00
C PRO A 126 -8.86 19.70 -13.81
N LYS A 127 -9.03 19.23 -12.60
CA LYS A 127 -8.42 19.84 -11.40
C LYS A 127 -6.90 19.68 -11.37
N TYR A 128 -6.34 18.71 -12.10
CA TYR A 128 -4.91 18.46 -12.16
C TYR A 128 -4.24 19.13 -13.34
N SER A 129 -3.00 19.60 -13.16
CA SER A 129 -2.17 20.05 -14.26
C SER A 129 -1.78 18.89 -15.17
N ALA A 130 -1.44 19.20 -16.43
CA ALA A 130 -0.97 18.18 -17.36
C ALA A 130 0.30 17.46 -16.88
N GLU A 131 1.17 18.15 -16.15
CA GLU A 131 2.35 17.57 -15.52
C GLU A 131 1.94 16.54 -14.46
N MET A 132 1.06 16.94 -13.52
CA MET A 132 0.56 16.04 -12.47
C MET A 132 -0.14 14.81 -13.05
N ALA A 133 -0.94 14.99 -14.10
CA ALA A 133 -1.63 13.87 -14.75
C ALA A 133 -0.64 12.86 -15.38
N ARG A 134 0.41 13.33 -16.05
CA ARG A 134 1.47 12.45 -16.58
C ARG A 134 2.22 11.72 -15.47
N GLU A 135 2.51 12.43 -14.38
CA GLU A 135 3.15 11.78 -13.22
C GLU A 135 2.26 10.71 -12.58
N MET A 136 0.94 10.90 -12.52
CA MET A 136 0.01 9.86 -12.06
C MET A 136 0.06 8.62 -12.96
N ILE A 137 0.05 8.80 -14.28
CA ILE A 137 0.16 7.68 -15.24
C ILE A 137 1.52 6.97 -15.08
N ASN A 138 2.61 7.74 -14.94
CA ASN A 138 3.94 7.16 -14.72
C ASN A 138 4.08 6.47 -13.37
N ALA A 139 3.44 6.97 -12.31
CA ALA A 139 3.44 6.33 -11.01
C ALA A 139 2.80 4.92 -11.07
N GLU A 140 1.69 4.77 -11.79
CA GLU A 140 1.09 3.45 -12.05
C GLU A 140 2.02 2.55 -12.89
N ARG A 141 2.72 3.10 -13.90
CA ARG A 141 3.77 2.38 -14.64
C ARG A 141 4.84 1.84 -13.70
N TYR A 142 5.39 2.70 -12.83
CA TYR A 142 6.43 2.27 -11.88
C TYR A 142 5.92 1.22 -10.91
N SER A 143 4.67 1.33 -10.46
CA SER A 143 4.03 0.32 -9.61
C SER A 143 3.94 -1.04 -10.33
N ALA A 144 3.54 -1.07 -11.61
CA ALA A 144 3.49 -2.28 -12.41
C ALA A 144 4.90 -2.91 -12.60
N LEU A 145 5.91 -2.10 -12.89
CA LEU A 145 7.30 -2.56 -13.05
C LEU A 145 7.88 -3.08 -11.73
N ASP A 146 7.56 -2.44 -10.60
CA ASP A 146 8.00 -2.93 -9.29
C ASP A 146 7.32 -4.23 -8.91
N ALA A 147 6.04 -4.42 -9.25
CA ALA A 147 5.36 -5.70 -9.06
C ALA A 147 6.04 -6.85 -9.84
N ILE A 148 6.43 -6.62 -11.10
CA ILE A 148 7.22 -7.59 -11.89
C ILE A 148 8.56 -7.88 -11.22
N SER A 149 9.26 -6.84 -10.76
CA SER A 149 10.54 -6.96 -10.05
C SER A 149 10.39 -7.70 -8.73
N ALA A 150 9.28 -7.52 -8.01
CA ALA A 150 8.99 -8.24 -6.78
C ALA A 150 8.85 -9.76 -7.03
N VAL A 151 8.14 -10.17 -8.09
CA VAL A 151 8.06 -11.58 -8.49
C VAL A 151 9.45 -12.12 -8.82
N ARG A 152 10.28 -11.36 -9.56
CA ARG A 152 11.65 -11.74 -9.90
C ARG A 152 12.53 -11.95 -8.63
N ARG A 153 12.35 -11.12 -7.61
CA ARG A 153 13.07 -11.26 -6.33
C ARG A 153 12.58 -12.43 -5.49
N ALA A 154 11.26 -12.62 -5.43
CA ALA A 154 10.64 -13.59 -4.51
C ALA A 154 10.69 -15.03 -5.02
N ILE A 155 10.40 -15.25 -6.29
CA ILE A 155 10.19 -16.59 -6.88
C ILE A 155 10.83 -16.75 -8.26
N PRO A 156 12.10 -16.33 -8.49
CA PRO A 156 12.73 -16.32 -9.81
C PRO A 156 12.81 -17.70 -10.46
N GLN A 157 12.90 -18.77 -9.68
CA GLN A 157 13.05 -20.14 -10.15
C GLN A 157 11.86 -20.68 -10.96
N TYR A 158 10.73 -19.99 -10.93
CA TYR A 158 9.53 -20.42 -11.66
C TYR A 158 9.33 -19.69 -13.00
N PHE A 159 10.19 -18.73 -13.33
CA PHE A 159 10.03 -17.90 -14.53
C PHE A 159 11.35 -17.84 -15.32
N SER A 160 11.24 -17.73 -16.64
CA SER A 160 12.41 -17.50 -17.48
C SER A 160 12.77 -16.00 -17.56
N ALA A 161 13.99 -15.69 -18.02
CA ALA A 161 14.42 -14.33 -18.25
C ALA A 161 13.52 -13.62 -19.29
N GLU A 162 13.17 -14.35 -20.35
CA GLU A 162 12.31 -13.88 -21.44
C GLU A 162 10.89 -13.55 -20.96
N GLU A 163 10.34 -14.34 -20.01
CA GLU A 163 9.03 -14.02 -19.42
C GLU A 163 9.07 -12.66 -18.70
N PHE A 164 10.13 -12.36 -17.95
CA PHE A 164 10.30 -11.07 -17.29
C PHE A 164 10.54 -9.91 -18.26
N GLU A 165 11.32 -10.14 -19.30
CA GLU A 165 11.58 -9.13 -20.34
C GLU A 165 10.29 -8.78 -21.08
N GLU A 166 9.50 -9.78 -21.46
CA GLU A 166 8.22 -9.57 -22.13
C GLU A 166 7.22 -8.85 -21.22
N MET A 167 7.11 -9.22 -19.95
CA MET A 167 6.27 -8.50 -18.97
C MET A 167 6.66 -7.03 -18.86
N THR A 168 7.98 -6.75 -18.77
CA THR A 168 8.50 -5.38 -18.69
C THR A 168 8.19 -4.59 -19.97
N ARG A 169 8.36 -5.22 -21.14
CA ARG A 169 8.03 -4.62 -22.44
C ARG A 169 6.54 -4.29 -22.57
N LEU A 170 5.67 -5.24 -22.17
CA LEU A 170 4.22 -5.04 -22.23
C LEU A 170 3.76 -3.94 -21.27
N ALA A 171 4.26 -3.93 -20.04
CA ALA A 171 3.96 -2.85 -19.10
C ALA A 171 4.33 -1.47 -19.67
N ASN A 172 5.56 -1.30 -20.17
CA ASN A 172 5.97 -0.04 -20.78
C ASN A 172 5.09 0.35 -21.96
N ALA A 173 4.81 -0.58 -22.87
CA ALA A 173 3.99 -0.31 -24.06
C ALA A 173 2.57 0.15 -23.71
N LYS A 174 1.93 -0.44 -22.69
CA LYS A 174 0.60 -0.02 -22.22
C LYS A 174 0.61 1.44 -21.73
N TYR A 175 1.56 1.78 -20.89
CA TYR A 175 1.63 3.13 -20.33
C TYR A 175 2.13 4.17 -21.35
N ASP A 176 2.93 3.79 -22.34
CA ASP A 176 3.26 4.65 -23.47
C ASP A 176 2.02 4.96 -24.31
N ALA A 177 1.17 3.95 -24.56
CA ALA A 177 -0.10 4.15 -25.24
C ALA A 177 -1.03 5.06 -24.42
N ARG A 178 -1.13 4.87 -23.11
CA ARG A 178 -1.95 5.73 -22.22
C ARG A 178 -1.48 7.18 -22.21
N LEU A 179 -0.18 7.41 -22.16
CA LEU A 179 0.39 8.77 -22.26
C LEU A 179 0.09 9.40 -23.61
N ALA A 180 0.24 8.65 -24.71
CA ALA A 180 -0.08 9.15 -26.05
C ALA A 180 -1.55 9.55 -26.20
N GLN A 181 -2.48 8.77 -25.63
CA GLN A 181 -3.90 9.11 -25.58
C GLN A 181 -4.13 10.39 -24.75
N TYR A 182 -3.52 10.50 -23.57
CA TYR A 182 -3.61 11.72 -22.76
C TYR A 182 -3.11 12.94 -23.53
N ASP A 183 -1.96 12.84 -24.18
CA ASP A 183 -1.33 13.93 -24.91
C ASP A 183 -2.11 14.33 -26.18
N SER A 184 -2.82 13.40 -26.81
CA SER A 184 -3.74 13.69 -27.92
C SER A 184 -5.09 14.28 -27.47
N GLY A 185 -5.34 14.35 -26.17
CA GLY A 185 -6.60 14.83 -25.61
C GLY A 185 -7.71 13.78 -25.53
N GLU A 186 -7.39 12.53 -25.81
CA GLU A 186 -8.33 11.40 -25.69
C GLU A 186 -8.52 11.03 -24.21
N LYS A 187 -9.73 11.28 -23.69
CA LYS A 187 -10.06 11.03 -22.30
C LYS A 187 -10.45 9.57 -22.07
N GLN A 188 -9.81 8.92 -21.11
CA GLN A 188 -10.08 7.53 -20.71
C GLN A 188 -10.84 7.42 -19.39
N TRP A 189 -10.72 8.44 -18.53
CA TRP A 189 -11.29 8.45 -17.18
C TRP A 189 -10.92 7.25 -16.32
N ASP A 190 -9.79 6.62 -16.64
CA ASP A 190 -9.20 5.65 -15.73
C ASP A 190 -8.92 6.32 -14.37
N THR A 191 -9.18 5.60 -13.31
CA THR A 191 -9.07 6.17 -11.98
C THR A 191 -8.54 5.18 -10.96
N ALA A 192 -7.74 5.68 -10.03
CA ALA A 192 -7.37 4.98 -8.81
C ALA A 192 -7.70 5.87 -7.62
N VAL A 193 -8.76 5.54 -6.89
CA VAL A 193 -9.09 6.22 -5.64
C VAL A 193 -8.46 5.42 -4.50
N SER A 194 -7.44 5.99 -3.87
CA SER A 194 -6.82 5.43 -2.68
C SER A 194 -7.58 5.88 -1.44
N VAL A 195 -7.89 4.94 -0.56
CA VAL A 195 -8.56 5.21 0.71
C VAL A 195 -7.67 4.71 1.85
N THR A 196 -7.35 5.59 2.77
CA THR A 196 -6.61 5.26 4.00
C THR A 196 -7.50 5.47 5.20
N LEU A 197 -7.73 4.41 5.96
CA LEU A 197 -8.36 4.50 7.28
C LEU A 197 -7.32 4.98 8.29
N ALA A 198 -7.64 6.00 9.06
CA ALA A 198 -6.89 6.45 10.22
C ALA A 198 -7.68 6.12 11.49
N VAL A 199 -7.09 5.37 12.39
CA VAL A 199 -7.67 5.12 13.72
C VAL A 199 -6.81 5.79 14.77
N ARG A 200 -7.43 6.63 15.57
CA ARG A 200 -6.83 7.31 16.70
C ARG A 200 -7.27 6.66 18.00
N GLY A 201 -6.33 6.43 18.90
CA GLY A 201 -6.60 6.03 20.28
C GLY A 201 -5.74 6.83 21.25
N VAL A 202 -6.19 6.98 22.48
CA VAL A 202 -5.49 7.66 23.58
C VAL A 202 -5.04 6.61 24.60
N LYS A 203 -3.79 6.72 25.09
CA LYS A 203 -3.30 5.92 26.20
C LYS A 203 -3.98 6.26 27.54
#